data_434a08129be9ce6559e2cd68fc846e77
#
_entry.id   434a08129be9ce6559e2cd68fc846e77
#
_cell.length_a   1.000
_cell.length_b   1.000
_cell.length_c   1.000
_cell.angle_alpha   90.00
_cell.angle_beta   90.00
_cell.angle_gamma   90.00
#
_symmetry.space_group_name_H-M   'P 1'
#
loop_
_entity.id
_entity.type
_entity.pdbx_description
1 polymer ?
#
loop_
_entity_poly.entity_id
_entity_poly.type
_entity_poly.pdbx_seq_one_letter_code
_entity_poly.pdbx_strand_id
1 'polypeptide(L)'
;MSVNLSGQDLSGQDLRGRDLAGAHLREANLSGSNLSGENLSGADLTGANLQGADLNGIGLEHADLRGADLSGADMRDASMFCAELIEAKLVGTQLAGADLSRAELRHADLSRADLSQVEAGRANLDDSDLGSANLRGSDFRRAKFRNANLQGANLEDADLRGAKLTGANLEGALGWRSE
;
A
#
# COMPACT_ATOMS: atom_id res chain seq x y z
N MET A 1 -24.82 0.19 11.83
CA MET A 1 -24.58 -1.11 11.15
C MET A 1 -23.70 -0.83 9.96
N SER A 2 -22.60 -1.57 9.82
CA SER A 2 -21.73 -1.41 8.64
C SER A 2 -22.48 -1.73 7.35
N VAL A 3 -22.24 -0.94 6.30
CA VAL A 3 -22.87 -1.15 4.99
C VAL A 3 -22.27 -2.40 4.33
N ASN A 4 -23.11 -3.19 3.66
CA ASN A 4 -22.63 -4.35 2.90
C ASN A 4 -22.75 -4.06 1.39
N LEU A 5 -21.59 -3.96 0.72
CA LEU A 5 -21.42 -3.70 -0.68
C LEU A 5 -20.57 -4.80 -1.35
N SER A 6 -20.46 -5.98 -0.69
CA SER A 6 -19.63 -7.09 -1.19
C SER A 6 -20.08 -7.52 -2.59
N GLY A 7 -19.12 -7.70 -3.50
CA GLY A 7 -19.35 -8.13 -4.88
C GLY A 7 -20.07 -7.12 -5.77
N GLN A 8 -20.38 -5.91 -5.28
CA GLN A 8 -21.06 -4.89 -6.08
C GLN A 8 -20.12 -4.23 -7.09
N ASP A 9 -20.69 -3.84 -8.22
CA ASP A 9 -20.02 -2.99 -9.21
C ASP A 9 -20.26 -1.51 -8.88
N LEU A 10 -19.22 -0.87 -8.36
CA LEU A 10 -19.16 0.53 -7.97
C LEU A 10 -18.12 1.30 -8.82
N SER A 11 -17.71 0.70 -9.96
CA SER A 11 -16.66 1.27 -10.81
C SER A 11 -17.02 2.66 -11.31
N GLY A 12 -16.04 3.56 -11.31
CA GLY A 12 -16.17 4.94 -11.78
C GLY A 12 -17.14 5.82 -10.98
N GLN A 13 -17.69 5.34 -9.86
CA GLN A 13 -18.64 6.12 -9.06
C GLN A 13 -17.93 7.12 -8.14
N ASP A 14 -18.59 8.24 -7.87
CA ASP A 14 -18.22 9.14 -6.79
C ASP A 14 -18.86 8.63 -5.47
N LEU A 15 -18.02 8.15 -4.58
CA LEU A 15 -18.43 7.53 -3.31
C LEU A 15 -18.14 8.44 -2.10
N ARG A 16 -17.72 9.69 -2.36
CA ARG A 16 -17.42 10.64 -1.29
C ARG A 16 -18.68 11.01 -0.50
N GLY A 17 -18.48 11.26 0.79
CA GLY A 17 -19.55 11.59 1.75
C GLY A 17 -20.37 10.39 2.21
N ARG A 18 -19.94 9.16 1.91
CA ARG A 18 -20.58 7.94 2.38
C ARG A 18 -19.95 7.48 3.69
N ASP A 19 -20.77 6.99 4.62
CA ASP A 19 -20.27 6.34 5.83
C ASP A 19 -19.84 4.91 5.49
N LEU A 20 -18.53 4.74 5.20
CA LEU A 20 -17.92 3.46 4.78
C LEU A 20 -17.02 2.86 5.86
N ALA A 21 -16.96 3.45 7.07
CA ALA A 21 -16.16 2.88 8.15
C ALA A 21 -16.67 1.48 8.52
N GLY A 22 -15.76 0.49 8.53
CA GLY A 22 -16.08 -0.92 8.75
C GLY A 22 -16.98 -1.55 7.69
N ALA A 23 -17.12 -0.96 6.50
CA ALA A 23 -17.94 -1.48 5.41
C ALA A 23 -17.46 -2.85 4.94
N HIS A 24 -18.39 -3.71 4.48
CA HIS A 24 -18.07 -4.95 3.78
C HIS A 24 -18.03 -4.67 2.28
N LEU A 25 -16.82 -4.68 1.72
CA LEU A 25 -16.52 -4.38 0.31
C LEU A 25 -15.76 -5.55 -0.35
N ARG A 26 -15.87 -6.74 0.25
CA ARG A 26 -15.20 -7.93 -0.26
C ARG A 26 -15.54 -8.18 -1.73
N GLU A 27 -14.50 -8.36 -2.57
CA GLU A 27 -14.63 -8.61 -4.00
C GLU A 27 -15.44 -7.53 -4.77
N ALA A 28 -15.66 -6.34 -4.17
CA ALA A 28 -16.32 -5.24 -4.87
C ALA A 28 -15.45 -4.70 -6.02
N ASN A 29 -16.07 -4.27 -7.09
CA ASN A 29 -15.40 -3.54 -8.16
C ASN A 29 -15.48 -2.04 -7.90
N LEU A 30 -14.39 -1.45 -7.46
CA LEU A 30 -14.20 -0.02 -7.17
C LEU A 30 -13.25 0.64 -8.17
N SER A 31 -12.99 -0.01 -9.32
CA SER A 31 -12.02 0.50 -10.31
C SER A 31 -12.42 1.90 -10.80
N GLY A 32 -11.46 2.82 -10.80
CA GLY A 32 -11.66 4.20 -11.21
C GLY A 32 -12.66 5.00 -10.37
N SER A 33 -13.14 4.49 -9.23
CA SER A 33 -14.03 5.23 -8.33
C SER A 33 -13.29 6.34 -7.58
N ASN A 34 -14.05 7.33 -7.09
CA ASN A 34 -13.53 8.39 -6.25
C ASN A 34 -13.95 8.16 -4.79
N LEU A 35 -12.97 7.88 -3.94
CA LEU A 35 -13.09 7.68 -2.50
C LEU A 35 -12.14 8.64 -1.73
N SER A 36 -11.68 9.71 -2.40
CA SER A 36 -10.70 10.62 -1.82
C SER A 36 -11.21 11.24 -0.51
N GLY A 37 -10.34 11.18 0.51
CA GLY A 37 -10.64 11.68 1.85
C GLY A 37 -11.67 10.87 2.65
N GLU A 38 -12.18 9.76 2.14
CA GLU A 38 -13.16 8.93 2.84
C GLU A 38 -12.52 8.09 3.96
N ASN A 39 -13.33 7.75 4.95
CA ASN A 39 -12.93 6.88 6.05
C ASN A 39 -13.43 5.45 5.80
N LEU A 40 -12.51 4.54 5.51
CA LEU A 40 -12.71 3.09 5.39
C LEU A 40 -11.97 2.32 6.49
N SER A 41 -11.69 2.95 7.63
CA SER A 41 -11.00 2.27 8.72
C SER A 41 -11.75 1.00 9.14
N GLY A 42 -11.03 -0.11 9.25
CA GLY A 42 -11.58 -1.43 9.58
C GLY A 42 -12.50 -2.04 8.51
N ALA A 43 -12.57 -1.49 7.31
CA ALA A 43 -13.36 -2.09 6.22
C ALA A 43 -12.74 -3.40 5.72
N ASP A 44 -13.60 -4.33 5.25
CA ASP A 44 -13.19 -5.55 4.57
C ASP A 44 -13.21 -5.31 3.04
N LEU A 45 -12.02 -5.12 2.47
CA LEU A 45 -11.74 -4.92 1.05
C LEU A 45 -11.05 -6.15 0.44
N THR A 46 -11.14 -7.32 1.09
CA THR A 46 -10.47 -8.54 0.63
C THR A 46 -10.84 -8.85 -0.82
N GLY A 47 -9.83 -8.94 -1.70
CA GLY A 47 -10.01 -9.23 -3.12
C GLY A 47 -10.73 -8.13 -3.93
N ALA A 48 -10.96 -6.94 -3.37
CA ALA A 48 -11.59 -5.85 -4.10
C ALA A 48 -10.71 -5.34 -5.25
N ASN A 49 -11.34 -4.88 -6.32
CA ASN A 49 -10.67 -4.22 -7.44
C ASN A 49 -10.74 -2.70 -7.27
N LEU A 50 -9.60 -2.07 -6.96
CA LEU A 50 -9.44 -0.62 -6.80
C LEU A 50 -8.51 -0.02 -7.88
N GLN A 51 -8.35 -0.70 -9.01
CA GLN A 51 -7.45 -0.25 -10.08
C GLN A 51 -7.77 1.18 -10.52
N GLY A 52 -6.76 2.05 -10.51
CA GLY A 52 -6.89 3.44 -10.94
C GLY A 52 -7.88 4.28 -10.13
N ALA A 53 -8.32 3.84 -8.96
CA ALA A 53 -9.21 4.61 -8.08
C ALA A 53 -8.49 5.84 -7.51
N ASP A 54 -9.25 6.90 -7.25
CA ASP A 54 -8.80 8.06 -6.48
C ASP A 54 -9.05 7.80 -5.00
N LEU A 55 -7.97 7.53 -4.28
CA LEU A 55 -7.91 7.20 -2.85
C LEU A 55 -7.04 8.21 -2.09
N ASN A 56 -6.84 9.41 -2.66
CA ASN A 56 -6.00 10.44 -2.04
C ASN A 56 -6.53 10.79 -0.65
N GLY A 57 -5.66 10.74 0.36
CA GLY A 57 -6.00 11.04 1.75
C GLY A 57 -7.01 10.09 2.41
N ILE A 58 -7.23 8.90 1.84
CA ILE A 58 -8.17 7.92 2.40
C ILE A 58 -7.69 7.39 3.76
N GLY A 59 -8.63 7.17 4.68
CA GLY A 59 -8.40 6.45 5.93
C GLY A 59 -8.66 4.95 5.76
N LEU A 60 -7.63 4.12 5.91
CA LEU A 60 -7.64 2.65 5.79
C LEU A 60 -7.01 1.98 7.01
N GLU A 61 -6.98 2.64 8.15
CA GLU A 61 -6.40 2.08 9.37
C GLU A 61 -7.11 0.77 9.73
N HIS A 62 -6.31 -0.27 9.96
CA HIS A 62 -6.81 -1.61 10.28
C HIS A 62 -7.73 -2.23 9.21
N ALA A 63 -7.78 -1.70 8.01
CA ALA A 63 -8.56 -2.29 6.91
C ALA A 63 -7.92 -3.58 6.41
N ASP A 64 -8.75 -4.50 5.93
CA ASP A 64 -8.33 -5.76 5.32
C ASP A 64 -8.36 -5.61 3.78
N LEU A 65 -7.18 -5.48 3.18
CA LEU A 65 -6.96 -5.35 1.72
C LEU A 65 -6.25 -6.59 1.14
N ARG A 66 -6.32 -7.74 1.83
CA ARG A 66 -5.63 -8.94 1.35
C ARG A 66 -6.10 -9.34 -0.05
N GLY A 67 -5.13 -9.51 -0.95
CA GLY A 67 -5.39 -9.85 -2.34
C GLY A 67 -6.11 -8.78 -3.16
N ALA A 68 -6.32 -7.57 -2.63
CA ALA A 68 -6.91 -6.47 -3.38
C ALA A 68 -6.00 -6.00 -4.53
N ASP A 69 -6.58 -5.50 -5.60
CA ASP A 69 -5.86 -4.90 -6.72
C ASP A 69 -5.97 -3.36 -6.68
N LEU A 70 -4.88 -2.71 -6.30
CA LEU A 70 -4.72 -1.26 -6.16
C LEU A 70 -3.84 -0.69 -7.28
N SER A 71 -3.57 -1.47 -8.33
CA SER A 71 -2.62 -1.08 -9.39
C SER A 71 -3.00 0.27 -10.01
N GLY A 72 -2.05 1.20 -10.04
CA GLY A 72 -2.22 2.54 -10.58
C GLY A 72 -3.15 3.46 -9.79
N ALA A 73 -3.64 3.06 -8.62
CA ALA A 73 -4.46 3.94 -7.78
C ALA A 73 -3.65 5.14 -7.23
N ASP A 74 -4.34 6.23 -6.97
CA ASP A 74 -3.78 7.39 -6.28
C ASP A 74 -4.07 7.27 -4.77
N MET A 75 -3.07 6.92 -4.00
CA MET A 75 -3.13 6.72 -2.54
C MET A 75 -2.20 7.70 -1.81
N ARG A 76 -1.90 8.83 -2.43
CA ARG A 76 -1.05 9.85 -1.77
C ARG A 76 -1.71 10.30 -0.46
N ASP A 77 -0.88 10.48 0.56
CA ASP A 77 -1.31 10.90 1.90
C ASP A 77 -2.35 9.95 2.56
N ALA A 78 -2.51 8.71 2.08
CA ALA A 78 -3.41 7.73 2.68
C ALA A 78 -2.92 7.28 4.07
N SER A 79 -3.84 7.06 5.01
CA SER A 79 -3.54 6.48 6.31
C SER A 79 -3.84 4.98 6.31
N MET A 80 -2.78 4.15 6.37
CA MET A 80 -2.87 2.67 6.34
C MET A 80 -2.21 2.04 7.56
N PHE A 81 -2.21 2.75 8.69
CA PHE A 81 -1.65 2.22 9.93
C PHE A 81 -2.27 0.86 10.28
N CYS A 82 -1.42 -0.17 10.45
CA CYS A 82 -1.84 -1.55 10.72
C CYS A 82 -2.78 -2.17 9.68
N ALA A 83 -2.85 -1.68 8.45
CA ALA A 83 -3.64 -2.31 7.39
C ALA A 83 -3.03 -3.65 6.96
N GLU A 84 -3.88 -4.58 6.50
CA GLU A 84 -3.48 -5.89 5.99
C GLU A 84 -3.50 -5.89 4.46
N LEU A 85 -2.32 -5.87 3.81
CA LEU A 85 -2.14 -5.84 2.35
C LEU A 85 -1.40 -7.11 1.84
N ILE A 86 -1.54 -8.23 2.56
CA ILE A 86 -0.87 -9.48 2.16
C ILE A 86 -1.37 -9.89 0.77
N GLU A 87 -0.42 -10.19 -0.16
CA GLU A 87 -0.71 -10.56 -1.55
C GLU A 87 -1.45 -9.48 -2.37
N ALA A 88 -1.55 -8.25 -1.86
CA ALA A 88 -2.15 -7.15 -2.61
C ALA A 88 -1.28 -6.74 -3.80
N LYS A 89 -1.93 -6.23 -4.86
CA LYS A 89 -1.25 -5.66 -6.03
C LYS A 89 -1.26 -4.15 -5.94
N LEU A 90 -0.07 -3.56 -5.88
CA LEU A 90 0.14 -2.11 -5.83
C LEU A 90 1.07 -1.64 -6.97
N VAL A 91 1.00 -2.31 -8.11
CA VAL A 91 1.89 -2.02 -9.25
C VAL A 91 1.68 -0.58 -9.74
N GLY A 92 2.73 0.24 -9.67
CA GLY A 92 2.67 1.64 -10.11
C GLY A 92 1.71 2.52 -9.29
N THR A 93 1.28 2.08 -8.10
CA THR A 93 0.44 2.87 -7.18
C THR A 93 1.21 4.10 -6.69
N GLN A 94 0.52 5.24 -6.56
CA GLN A 94 1.07 6.45 -5.99
C GLN A 94 0.79 6.47 -4.49
N LEU A 95 1.83 6.32 -3.67
CA LEU A 95 1.75 6.23 -2.21
C LEU A 95 2.53 7.37 -1.52
N ALA A 96 2.99 8.37 -2.26
CA ALA A 96 3.82 9.42 -1.70
C ALA A 96 3.17 10.06 -0.45
N GLY A 97 3.93 10.13 0.65
CA GLY A 97 3.45 10.69 1.92
C GLY A 97 2.49 9.82 2.73
N ALA A 98 2.14 8.61 2.27
CA ALA A 98 1.22 7.74 3.00
C ALA A 98 1.84 7.19 4.31
N ASP A 99 0.99 6.86 5.29
CA ASP A 99 1.36 6.15 6.52
C ASP A 99 1.08 4.65 6.39
N LEU A 100 2.14 3.87 6.19
CA LEU A 100 2.16 2.40 6.17
C LEU A 100 2.73 1.81 7.47
N SER A 101 2.81 2.60 8.54
CA SER A 101 3.40 2.14 9.78
C SER A 101 2.72 0.88 10.30
N ARG A 102 3.52 -0.18 10.55
CA ARG A 102 3.06 -1.52 10.97
C ARG A 102 2.12 -2.24 9.99
N ALA A 103 1.96 -1.79 8.78
CA ALA A 103 1.18 -2.49 7.76
C ALA A 103 1.82 -3.85 7.40
N GLU A 104 0.99 -4.83 7.06
CA GLU A 104 1.40 -6.17 6.63
C GLU A 104 1.33 -6.27 5.09
N LEU A 105 2.50 -6.21 4.43
CA LEU A 105 2.65 -6.19 2.96
C LEU A 105 3.39 -7.44 2.45
N ARG A 106 3.34 -8.54 3.19
CA ARG A 106 4.02 -9.77 2.76
C ARG A 106 3.47 -10.26 1.42
N HIS A 107 4.38 -10.65 0.51
CA HIS A 107 4.05 -11.12 -0.84
C HIS A 107 3.31 -10.10 -1.70
N ALA A 108 3.23 -8.82 -1.29
CA ALA A 108 2.61 -7.77 -2.09
C ALA A 108 3.50 -7.39 -3.28
N ASP A 109 2.88 -7.00 -4.38
CA ASP A 109 3.56 -6.46 -5.56
C ASP A 109 3.48 -4.93 -5.56
N LEU A 110 4.57 -4.28 -5.15
CA LEU A 110 4.75 -2.83 -5.17
C LEU A 110 5.70 -2.39 -6.29
N SER A 111 5.89 -3.22 -7.30
CA SER A 111 6.80 -2.89 -8.40
C SER A 111 6.40 -1.58 -9.05
N ARG A 112 7.40 -0.71 -9.28
CA ARG A 112 7.23 0.64 -9.86
C ARG A 112 6.32 1.58 -9.06
N ALA A 113 5.93 1.25 -7.83
CA ALA A 113 5.14 2.13 -6.97
C ALA A 113 5.97 3.36 -6.53
N ASP A 114 5.30 4.48 -6.34
CA ASP A 114 5.91 5.65 -5.70
C ASP A 114 5.64 5.64 -4.20
N LEU A 115 6.64 5.24 -3.44
CA LEU A 115 6.66 5.17 -1.97
C LEU A 115 7.50 6.33 -1.39
N SER A 116 7.72 7.41 -2.14
CA SER A 116 8.52 8.53 -1.65
C SER A 116 7.88 9.18 -0.42
N GLN A 117 8.71 9.53 0.55
CA GLN A 117 8.29 10.19 1.79
C GLN A 117 7.26 9.40 2.63
N VAL A 118 7.10 8.08 2.42
CA VAL A 118 6.17 7.28 3.23
C VAL A 118 6.70 7.09 4.66
N GLU A 119 5.79 7.00 5.61
CA GLU A 119 6.05 6.48 6.95
C GLU A 119 5.72 4.97 6.96
N ALA A 120 6.73 4.10 7.04
CA ALA A 120 6.57 2.65 7.02
C ALA A 120 7.34 1.98 8.17
N GLY A 121 7.44 2.69 9.29
CA GLY A 121 8.12 2.18 10.47
C GLY A 121 7.52 0.85 10.94
N ARG A 122 8.36 -0.22 11.04
CA ARG A 122 7.95 -1.58 11.42
C ARG A 122 6.99 -2.27 10.44
N ALA A 123 6.77 -1.76 9.27
CA ALA A 123 6.01 -2.46 8.23
C ALA A 123 6.68 -3.80 7.89
N ASN A 124 5.88 -4.75 7.45
CA ASN A 124 6.34 -6.08 7.06
C ASN A 124 6.21 -6.27 5.55
N LEU A 125 7.34 -6.16 4.84
CA LEU A 125 7.45 -6.35 3.40
C LEU A 125 8.27 -7.63 3.08
N ASP A 126 8.26 -8.62 3.97
CA ASP A 126 8.94 -9.89 3.70
C ASP A 126 8.36 -10.53 2.42
N ASP A 127 9.23 -11.01 1.52
CA ASP A 127 8.89 -11.67 0.25
C ASP A 127 8.10 -10.79 -0.76
N SER A 128 8.08 -9.46 -0.59
CA SER A 128 7.39 -8.53 -1.50
C SER A 128 8.26 -8.15 -2.72
N ASP A 129 7.60 -7.66 -3.77
CA ASP A 129 8.27 -7.09 -4.94
C ASP A 129 8.22 -5.56 -4.92
N LEU A 130 9.38 -4.90 -4.80
CA LEU A 130 9.57 -3.46 -4.90
C LEU A 130 10.50 -3.11 -6.08
N GLY A 131 10.57 -3.96 -7.08
CA GLY A 131 11.41 -3.73 -8.25
C GLY A 131 11.14 -2.38 -8.90
N SER A 132 12.17 -1.55 -9.05
CA SER A 132 12.08 -0.19 -9.60
C SER A 132 11.13 0.76 -8.84
N ALA A 133 10.75 0.46 -7.60
CA ALA A 133 9.94 1.35 -6.78
C ALA A 133 10.76 2.57 -6.32
N ASN A 134 10.09 3.68 -6.09
CA ASN A 134 10.70 4.89 -5.54
C ASN A 134 10.45 4.97 -4.02
N LEU A 135 11.48 4.74 -3.22
CA LEU A 135 11.44 4.81 -1.75
C LEU A 135 12.19 6.05 -1.21
N ARG A 136 12.42 7.04 -2.07
CA ARG A 136 13.23 8.20 -1.69
C ARG A 136 12.67 8.93 -0.46
N GLY A 137 13.55 9.19 0.52
CA GLY A 137 13.22 9.98 1.71
C GLY A 137 12.22 9.33 2.67
N SER A 138 11.94 8.04 2.50
CA SER A 138 10.96 7.30 3.31
C SER A 138 11.54 6.79 4.63
N ASP A 139 10.67 6.60 5.61
CA ASP A 139 11.00 6.02 6.92
C ASP A 139 10.63 4.54 6.98
N PHE A 140 11.61 3.65 6.81
CA PHE A 140 11.47 2.21 6.95
C PHE A 140 12.20 1.67 8.20
N ARG A 141 12.32 2.47 9.24
CA ARG A 141 12.97 2.04 10.48
C ARG A 141 12.33 0.78 11.04
N ARG A 142 13.16 -0.25 11.27
CA ARG A 142 12.75 -1.55 11.79
C ARG A 142 11.75 -2.31 10.92
N ALA A 143 11.55 -1.92 9.68
CA ALA A 143 10.76 -2.66 8.70
C ALA A 143 11.44 -4.01 8.37
N LYS A 144 10.65 -4.93 7.84
CA LYS A 144 11.13 -6.23 7.39
C LYS A 144 11.08 -6.28 5.88
N PHE A 145 12.20 -6.68 5.26
CA PHE A 145 12.38 -6.84 3.82
C PHE A 145 13.08 -8.19 3.50
N ARG A 146 12.85 -9.22 4.33
CA ARG A 146 13.50 -10.50 4.07
C ARG A 146 13.04 -11.05 2.74
N ASN A 147 14.01 -11.47 1.90
CA ASN A 147 13.77 -11.98 0.55
C ASN A 147 13.01 -11.00 -0.39
N ALA A 148 12.81 -9.74 0.00
CA ALA A 148 12.14 -8.76 -0.85
C ALA A 148 12.98 -8.46 -2.10
N ASN A 149 12.32 -8.21 -3.22
CA ASN A 149 12.97 -7.73 -4.43
C ASN A 149 13.00 -6.20 -4.42
N LEU A 150 14.19 -5.61 -4.30
CA LEU A 150 14.46 -4.16 -4.35
C LEU A 150 15.32 -3.82 -5.58
N GLN A 151 15.34 -4.68 -6.60
CA GLN A 151 16.16 -4.48 -7.80
C GLN A 151 15.80 -3.15 -8.47
N GLY A 152 16.80 -2.29 -8.65
CA GLY A 152 16.64 -0.99 -9.28
C GLY A 152 15.80 0.01 -8.49
N ALA A 153 15.42 -0.28 -7.24
CA ALA A 153 14.66 0.64 -6.40
C ALA A 153 15.49 1.89 -6.04
N ASN A 154 14.83 3.03 -5.86
CA ASN A 154 15.47 4.25 -5.39
C ASN A 154 15.33 4.37 -3.87
N LEU A 155 16.42 4.19 -3.14
CA LEU A 155 16.53 4.29 -1.68
C LEU A 155 17.27 5.56 -1.23
N GLU A 156 17.46 6.55 -2.12
CA GLU A 156 18.12 7.80 -1.73
C GLU A 156 17.39 8.46 -0.55
N ASP A 157 18.16 8.86 0.45
CA ASP A 157 17.65 9.50 1.68
C ASP A 157 16.66 8.64 2.49
N ALA A 158 16.46 7.35 2.17
CA ALA A 158 15.60 6.45 2.94
C ALA A 158 16.24 6.05 4.27
N ASP A 159 15.45 6.04 5.35
CA ASP A 159 15.89 5.60 6.67
C ASP A 159 15.60 4.11 6.90
N LEU A 160 16.60 3.28 6.75
CA LEU A 160 16.55 1.82 6.94
C LEU A 160 17.12 1.36 8.29
N ARG A 161 17.30 2.23 9.27
CA ARG A 161 17.90 1.87 10.56
C ARG A 161 17.12 0.75 11.25
N GLY A 162 17.80 -0.36 11.47
CA GLY A 162 17.22 -1.56 12.09
C GLY A 162 16.29 -2.37 11.18
N ALA A 163 16.19 -2.03 9.91
CA ALA A 163 15.48 -2.83 8.91
C ALA A 163 16.15 -4.21 8.72
N LYS A 164 15.35 -5.23 8.38
CA LYS A 164 15.82 -6.61 8.17
C LYS A 164 15.84 -6.93 6.69
N LEU A 165 17.01 -6.96 6.08
CA LEU A 165 17.25 -7.12 4.64
C LEU A 165 17.83 -8.50 4.27
N THR A 166 17.76 -9.49 5.16
CA THR A 166 18.32 -10.82 4.89
C THR A 166 17.68 -11.44 3.65
N GLY A 167 18.48 -11.75 2.64
CA GLY A 167 18.00 -12.32 1.37
C GLY A 167 17.38 -11.32 0.41
N ALA A 168 17.31 -10.03 0.75
CA ALA A 168 16.78 -9.02 -0.16
C ALA A 168 17.69 -8.84 -1.40
N ASN A 169 17.08 -8.70 -2.58
CA ASN A 169 17.78 -8.36 -3.81
C ASN A 169 17.88 -6.84 -3.96
N LEU A 170 19.06 -6.29 -3.84
CA LEU A 170 19.36 -4.84 -3.94
C LEU A 170 20.19 -4.51 -5.21
N GLU A 171 20.19 -5.40 -6.21
CA GLU A 171 20.93 -5.19 -7.44
C GLU A 171 20.47 -3.90 -8.14
N GLY A 172 21.38 -2.98 -8.41
CA GLY A 172 21.08 -1.71 -9.06
C GLY A 172 20.26 -0.72 -8.24
N ALA A 173 20.00 -1.00 -6.94
CA ALA A 173 19.29 -0.05 -6.07
C ALA A 173 20.15 1.22 -5.86
N LEU A 174 19.51 2.39 -6.03
CA LEU A 174 20.14 3.70 -5.82
C LEU A 174 20.12 4.05 -4.32
N GLY A 175 21.13 4.79 -3.86
CA GLY A 175 21.23 5.21 -2.45
C GLY A 175 21.63 4.10 -1.48
N TRP A 176 21.64 2.84 -1.90
CA TRP A 176 22.10 1.72 -1.10
C TRP A 176 23.62 1.57 -1.21
N ARG A 177 24.28 1.46 -0.07
CA ARG A 177 25.71 1.09 0.02
C ARG A 177 25.81 -0.16 0.88
N SER A 178 26.28 -1.27 0.32
CA SER A 178 26.71 -2.42 1.12
C SER A 178 27.91 -1.99 1.97
N GLU A 179 27.79 -2.05 3.29
CA GLU A 179 28.93 -1.96 4.21
C GLU A 179 29.87 -3.14 4.02
#